data_c04cfb8283e5f349b62a8fd171ec05c8
#
_entry.id   c04cfb8283e5f349b62a8fd171ec05c8
#
_cell.length_a   1.000
_cell.length_b   1.000
_cell.length_c   1.000
_cell.angle_alpha   90.00
_cell.angle_beta   90.00
_cell.angle_gamma   90.00
#
_symmetry.space_group_name_H-M   'P 1'
#
loop_
_entity.id
_entity.type
_entity.pdbx_description
1 polymer ?
#
loop_
_entity_poly.entity_id
_entity_poly.type
_entity_poly.pdbx_seq_one_letter_code
_entity_poly.pdbx_strand_id
1 'polypeptide(L)'
;MKEAPSLRRPGRWSALEYGCHVRDVFRLYDYRLGLMLTEDDPLYPNWDQDETAIADDYASQDPAVVADELASAADVIAASFAALSGDQWLRSGRRSDGASFTVETFGRYFMHDPIHHLYDVTGIRPAR
;
A
#
# COMPACT_ATOMS: atom_id res chain seq x y z
N MET A 1 -8.82 5.48 29.34
CA MET A 1 -8.92 5.22 28.31
C MET A 1 -7.98 5.55 27.50
N LYS A 2 -7.67 5.37 26.79
CA LYS A 2 -6.81 5.52 26.10
C LYS A 2 -6.95 6.02 25.04
N GLU A 3 -6.71 6.58 24.72
CA GLU A 3 -6.83 6.96 23.73
C GLU A 3 -5.90 7.39 23.02
N ALA A 4 -5.12 7.81 23.21
CA ALA A 4 -4.29 8.31 22.45
C ALA A 4 -3.52 7.64 21.72
N PRO A 5 -2.59 7.20 21.16
CA PRO A 5 -2.31 7.42 19.76
C PRO A 5 -3.36 6.80 18.88
N SER A 6 -4.22 6.03 19.46
CA SER A 6 -5.31 5.43 18.72
C SER A 6 -6.54 6.30 18.63
N LEU A 7 -6.51 7.46 19.26
CA LEU A 7 -7.62 8.37 19.14
C LEU A 7 -7.69 8.94 17.74
N ARG A 8 -8.83 8.81 17.12
CA ARG A 8 -8.98 9.32 15.77
C ARG A 8 -10.28 10.08 15.64
N ARG A 9 -10.24 11.06 14.78
CA ARG A 9 -11.42 11.81 14.41
C ARG A 9 -12.23 11.02 13.41
N PRO A 10 -13.52 11.27 13.32
CA PRO A 10 -14.32 10.63 12.28
C PRO A 10 -13.69 10.81 10.91
N GLY A 11 -13.50 9.70 10.19
CA GLY A 11 -12.93 9.71 8.86
C GLY A 11 -11.43 9.91 8.79
N ARG A 12 -10.73 9.89 9.93
CA ARG A 12 -9.30 10.14 9.95
C ARG A 12 -8.59 9.14 10.84
N TRP A 13 -7.48 8.61 10.34
CA TRP A 13 -6.68 7.65 11.08
C TRP A 13 -5.60 8.33 11.91
N SER A 14 -5.15 7.67 12.98
CA SER A 14 -3.96 8.09 13.72
C SER A 14 -2.70 7.81 12.92
N ALA A 15 -1.55 8.33 13.38
CA ALA A 15 -0.27 8.08 12.74
C ALA A 15 0.04 6.59 12.69
N LEU A 16 -0.22 5.86 13.79
CA LEU A 16 -0.02 4.41 13.83
C LEU A 16 -0.88 3.70 12.81
N GLU A 17 -2.15 4.07 12.71
CA GLU A 17 -3.06 3.45 11.75
C GLU A 17 -2.63 3.72 10.31
N TYR A 18 -2.15 4.93 10.01
CA TYR A 18 -1.59 5.23 8.70
C TYR A 18 -0.35 4.38 8.40
N GLY A 19 0.52 4.19 9.40
CA GLY A 19 1.69 3.33 9.23
C GLY A 19 1.31 1.91 8.88
N CYS A 20 0.33 1.35 9.57
CA CYS A 20 -0.21 0.03 9.25
C CYS A 20 -0.77 -0.02 7.84
N HIS A 21 -1.52 1.02 7.46
CA HIS A 21 -2.12 1.10 6.14
C HIS A 21 -1.07 1.13 5.04
N VAL A 22 -0.06 1.97 5.16
CA VAL A 22 0.98 2.08 4.14
C VAL A 22 1.77 0.76 4.02
N ARG A 23 2.09 0.14 5.16
CA ARG A 23 2.71 -1.20 5.16
C ARG A 23 1.87 -2.20 4.36
N ASP A 24 0.57 -2.22 4.62
CA ASP A 24 -0.33 -3.18 3.97
C ASP A 24 -0.53 -2.85 2.50
N VAL A 25 -0.54 -1.57 2.13
CA VAL A 25 -0.57 -1.16 0.72
C VAL A 25 0.67 -1.64 -0.01
N PHE A 26 1.85 -1.50 0.58
CA PHE A 26 3.10 -1.98 -0.04
C PHE A 26 3.04 -3.49 -0.26
N ARG A 27 2.58 -4.23 0.73
CA ARG A 27 2.45 -5.69 0.63
C ARG A 27 1.43 -6.10 -0.42
N LEU A 28 0.30 -5.41 -0.46
CA LEU A 28 -0.76 -5.69 -1.42
C LEU A 28 -0.31 -5.41 -2.85
N TYR A 29 0.37 -4.28 -3.06
CA TYR A 29 0.83 -3.90 -4.38
C TYR A 29 1.93 -4.84 -4.86
N ASP A 30 2.81 -5.29 -3.97
CA ASP A 30 3.82 -6.27 -4.35
C ASP A 30 3.16 -7.59 -4.77
N TYR A 31 2.16 -8.04 -4.03
CA TYR A 31 1.40 -9.23 -4.37
C TYR A 31 0.71 -9.09 -5.73
N ARG A 32 0.04 -7.96 -5.96
CA ARG A 32 -0.66 -7.72 -7.23
C ARG A 32 0.31 -7.59 -8.41
N LEU A 33 1.45 -6.95 -8.18
CA LEU A 33 2.50 -6.88 -9.18
C LEU A 33 2.95 -8.30 -9.57
N GLY A 34 3.17 -9.14 -8.57
CA GLY A 34 3.54 -10.53 -8.81
C GLY A 34 2.51 -11.27 -9.66
N LEU A 35 1.21 -11.04 -9.40
CA LEU A 35 0.15 -11.63 -10.21
C LEU A 35 0.22 -11.16 -11.66
N MET A 36 0.42 -9.85 -11.86
CA MET A 36 0.47 -9.28 -13.21
C MET A 36 1.68 -9.78 -14.00
N LEU A 37 2.76 -10.14 -13.31
CA LEU A 37 3.97 -10.65 -13.94
C LEU A 37 3.90 -12.15 -14.26
N THR A 38 3.06 -12.89 -13.54
CA THR A 38 3.03 -14.36 -13.67
C THR A 38 1.75 -14.89 -14.29
N GLU A 39 0.68 -14.11 -14.31
CA GLU A 39 -0.60 -14.54 -14.86
C GLU A 39 -1.02 -13.60 -15.98
N ASP A 40 -1.89 -14.11 -16.87
CA ASP A 40 -2.39 -13.35 -18.00
C ASP A 40 -3.57 -12.50 -17.55
N ASP A 41 -3.40 -11.18 -17.52
CA ASP A 41 -4.46 -10.22 -17.21
C ASP A 41 -5.29 -10.67 -15.99
N PRO A 42 -4.65 -10.91 -14.84
CA PRO A 42 -5.36 -11.45 -13.68
C PRO A 42 -6.42 -10.48 -13.16
N LEU A 43 -7.48 -11.08 -12.61
CA LEU A 43 -8.51 -10.32 -11.89
C LEU A 43 -8.22 -10.50 -10.41
N TYR A 44 -8.05 -9.40 -9.68
CA TYR A 44 -7.84 -9.46 -8.25
C TYR A 44 -8.91 -8.67 -7.51
N PRO A 45 -9.23 -9.07 -6.27
CA PRO A 45 -10.31 -8.41 -5.52
C PRO A 45 -9.94 -6.98 -5.19
N ASN A 46 -10.96 -6.16 -5.12
CA ASN A 46 -10.79 -4.83 -4.56
C ASN A 46 -10.49 -4.98 -3.07
N TRP A 47 -9.77 -4.02 -2.50
CA TRP A 47 -9.36 -4.07 -1.11
C TRP A 47 -10.00 -2.93 -0.35
N ASP A 48 -10.73 -3.29 0.71
CA ASP A 48 -11.37 -2.30 1.58
C ASP A 48 -10.42 -1.97 2.72
N GLN A 49 -9.83 -0.78 2.69
CA GLN A 49 -8.82 -0.38 3.66
C GLN A 49 -9.40 -0.18 5.05
N ASP A 50 -10.64 0.27 5.15
CA ASP A 50 -11.28 0.49 6.45
C ASP A 50 -11.63 -0.83 7.13
N GLU A 51 -12.11 -1.79 6.34
CA GLU A 51 -12.41 -3.13 6.83
C GLU A 51 -11.14 -3.81 7.35
N THR A 52 -10.05 -3.68 6.63
CA THR A 52 -8.75 -4.24 7.04
C THR A 52 -8.26 -3.59 8.34
N ALA A 53 -8.41 -2.27 8.46
CA ALA A 53 -7.98 -1.56 9.66
C ALA A 53 -8.71 -2.07 10.91
N ILE A 54 -9.97 -2.42 10.76
CA ILE A 54 -10.77 -2.96 11.86
C ILE A 54 -10.40 -4.43 12.11
N ALA A 55 -10.36 -5.23 11.05
CA ALA A 55 -10.12 -6.68 11.17
C ALA A 55 -8.75 -6.98 11.77
N ASP A 56 -7.73 -6.20 11.40
CA ASP A 56 -6.36 -6.39 11.86
C ASP A 56 -6.03 -5.51 13.07
N ASP A 57 -7.00 -4.76 13.56
CA ASP A 57 -6.88 -3.94 14.77
C ASP A 57 -5.64 -3.05 14.72
N TYR A 58 -5.59 -2.19 13.73
CA TYR A 58 -4.45 -1.28 13.52
C TYR A 58 -4.12 -0.46 14.76
N ALA A 59 -5.15 -0.02 15.47
CA ALA A 59 -4.96 0.88 16.60
C ALA A 59 -4.23 0.23 17.77
N SER A 60 -4.23 -1.11 17.84
CA SER A 60 -3.57 -1.82 18.93
C SER A 60 -2.22 -2.42 18.54
N GLN A 61 -1.76 -2.22 17.32
CA GLN A 61 -0.48 -2.76 16.89
C GLN A 61 0.69 -1.99 17.49
N ASP A 62 1.83 -2.65 17.62
CA ASP A 62 3.03 -2.05 18.21
C ASP A 62 3.69 -1.11 17.19
N PRO A 63 3.83 0.19 17.49
CA PRO A 63 4.42 1.13 16.53
C PRO A 63 5.83 0.77 16.08
N ALA A 64 6.66 0.22 16.96
CA ALA A 64 8.03 -0.14 16.59
C ALA A 64 8.05 -1.31 15.62
N VAL A 65 7.19 -2.31 15.85
CA VAL A 65 7.06 -3.45 14.95
C VAL A 65 6.52 -3.00 13.59
N VAL A 66 5.50 -2.13 13.60
CA VAL A 66 4.92 -1.60 12.36
C VAL A 66 5.96 -0.83 11.57
N ALA A 67 6.79 -0.02 12.24
CA ALA A 67 7.84 0.73 11.56
C ALA A 67 8.84 -0.19 10.85
N ASP A 68 9.25 -1.27 11.52
CA ASP A 68 10.16 -2.24 10.93
C ASP A 68 9.51 -2.97 9.75
N GLU A 69 8.26 -3.36 9.90
CA GLU A 69 7.52 -4.05 8.84
C GLU A 69 7.28 -3.15 7.65
N LEU A 70 6.98 -1.88 7.89
CA LEU A 70 6.80 -0.91 6.82
C LEU A 70 8.10 -0.73 6.03
N ALA A 71 9.24 -0.60 6.72
CA ALA A 71 10.53 -0.46 6.06
C ALA A 71 10.85 -1.68 5.20
N SER A 72 10.61 -2.89 5.73
CA SER A 72 10.82 -4.13 4.98
C SER A 72 9.89 -4.21 3.76
N ALA A 73 8.63 -3.86 3.92
CA ALA A 73 7.67 -3.90 2.81
C ALA A 73 8.06 -2.89 1.72
N ALA A 74 8.55 -1.73 2.12
CA ALA A 74 9.02 -0.71 1.17
C ALA A 74 10.22 -1.23 0.37
N ASP A 75 11.18 -1.88 1.03
CA ASP A 75 12.35 -2.44 0.36
C ASP A 75 11.94 -3.53 -0.63
N VAL A 76 11.03 -4.39 -0.26
CA VAL A 76 10.57 -5.49 -1.11
C VAL A 76 9.92 -4.95 -2.38
N ILE A 77 8.97 -4.02 -2.25
CA ILE A 77 8.28 -3.52 -3.44
C ILE A 77 9.20 -2.67 -4.31
N ALA A 78 10.12 -1.92 -3.71
CA ALA A 78 11.09 -1.15 -4.48
C ALA A 78 11.97 -2.08 -5.30
N ALA A 79 12.43 -3.19 -4.72
CA ALA A 79 13.23 -4.18 -5.43
C ALA A 79 12.43 -4.83 -6.56
N SER A 80 11.15 -5.11 -6.32
CA SER A 80 10.28 -5.72 -7.34
C SER A 80 10.13 -4.81 -8.57
N PHE A 81 9.91 -3.51 -8.35
CA PHE A 81 9.83 -2.57 -9.46
C PHE A 81 11.18 -2.36 -10.14
N ALA A 82 12.27 -2.32 -9.37
CA ALA A 82 13.61 -2.13 -9.91
C ALA A 82 14.04 -3.29 -10.82
N ALA A 83 13.49 -4.47 -10.60
CA ALA A 83 13.82 -5.65 -11.39
C ALA A 83 13.07 -5.73 -12.71
N LEU A 84 12.10 -4.86 -12.95
CA LEU A 84 11.30 -4.89 -14.18
C LEU A 84 12.08 -4.44 -15.39
N SER A 85 11.81 -5.07 -16.52
CA SER A 85 12.45 -4.69 -17.79
C SER A 85 11.56 -5.05 -18.96
N GLY A 86 11.75 -4.33 -20.06
CA GLY A 86 11.13 -4.66 -21.33
C GLY A 86 9.62 -4.73 -21.27
N ASP A 87 9.09 -5.79 -21.83
CA ASP A 87 7.64 -5.97 -21.97
C ASP A 87 6.89 -6.17 -20.67
N GLN A 88 7.61 -6.40 -19.57
CA GLN A 88 6.96 -6.56 -18.27
C GLN A 88 6.14 -5.32 -17.90
N TRP A 89 6.59 -4.14 -18.32
CA TRP A 89 5.86 -2.89 -18.06
C TRP A 89 4.50 -2.84 -18.74
N LEU A 90 4.28 -3.66 -19.77
CA LEU A 90 3.05 -3.68 -20.54
C LEU A 90 2.05 -4.73 -20.07
N ARG A 91 2.45 -5.59 -19.14
CA ARG A 91 1.54 -6.60 -18.62
C ARG A 91 0.39 -5.94 -17.88
N SER A 92 -0.76 -6.61 -17.85
CA SER A 92 -1.99 -5.99 -17.36
C SER A 92 -2.60 -6.76 -16.20
N GLY A 93 -3.53 -6.11 -15.52
CA GLY A 93 -4.33 -6.71 -14.47
C GLY A 93 -5.60 -5.90 -14.27
N ARG A 94 -6.60 -6.52 -13.67
CA ARG A 94 -7.91 -5.91 -13.46
C ARG A 94 -8.31 -6.05 -12.00
N ARG A 95 -8.87 -4.99 -11.46
CA ARG A 95 -9.43 -5.01 -10.13
C ARG A 95 -10.93 -5.28 -10.22
N SER A 96 -11.48 -5.95 -9.24
CA SER A 96 -12.87 -6.41 -9.29
C SER A 96 -13.90 -5.27 -9.35
N ASP A 97 -13.50 -4.05 -9.06
CA ASP A 97 -14.39 -2.88 -9.17
C ASP A 97 -14.41 -2.29 -10.58
N GLY A 98 -13.74 -2.91 -11.54
CA GLY A 98 -13.74 -2.49 -12.93
C GLY A 98 -12.49 -1.72 -13.36
N ALA A 99 -11.60 -1.37 -12.45
CA ALA A 99 -10.37 -0.67 -12.81
C ALA A 99 -9.40 -1.61 -13.50
N SER A 100 -8.77 -1.13 -14.58
CA SER A 100 -7.76 -1.87 -15.34
C SER A 100 -6.44 -1.13 -15.28
N PHE A 101 -5.35 -1.89 -15.20
CA PHE A 101 -4.00 -1.33 -15.10
C PHE A 101 -3.05 -2.08 -16.01
N THR A 102 -2.05 -1.37 -16.55
CA THR A 102 -0.80 -2.03 -16.95
C THR A 102 0.16 -1.93 -15.77
N VAL A 103 1.25 -2.66 -15.79
CA VAL A 103 2.27 -2.56 -14.74
C VAL A 103 2.77 -1.12 -14.65
N GLU A 104 2.93 -0.44 -15.78
CA GLU A 104 3.37 0.95 -15.78
C GLU A 104 2.38 1.87 -15.07
N THR A 105 1.09 1.80 -15.42
CA THR A 105 0.08 2.66 -14.79
C THR A 105 -0.13 2.29 -13.34
N PHE A 106 -0.02 1.01 -13.02
CA PHE A 106 -0.09 0.51 -11.64
C PHE A 106 1.05 1.11 -10.79
N GLY A 107 2.25 1.14 -11.34
CA GLY A 107 3.40 1.74 -10.67
C GLY A 107 3.24 3.23 -10.43
N ARG A 108 2.70 3.95 -11.40
CA ARG A 108 2.42 5.38 -11.23
C ARG A 108 1.39 5.62 -10.14
N TYR A 109 0.33 4.82 -10.12
CA TYR A 109 -0.70 4.92 -9.10
C TYR A 109 -0.09 4.66 -7.72
N PHE A 110 0.72 3.62 -7.62
CA PHE A 110 1.39 3.26 -6.38
C PHE A 110 2.27 4.40 -5.87
N MET A 111 3.08 4.98 -6.74
CA MET A 111 3.96 6.08 -6.34
C MET A 111 3.19 7.28 -5.84
N HIS A 112 2.05 7.56 -6.46
CA HIS A 112 1.27 8.74 -6.10
C HIS A 112 0.58 8.58 -4.75
N ASP A 113 -0.12 7.48 -4.54
CA ASP A 113 -1.02 7.30 -3.40
C ASP A 113 -0.30 7.06 -2.07
N PRO A 114 0.58 6.05 -1.94
CA PRO A 114 1.31 5.84 -0.68
C PRO A 114 2.24 6.99 -0.30
N ILE A 115 2.83 7.65 -1.27
CA ILE A 115 3.71 8.78 -0.98
C ILE A 115 2.90 9.92 -0.37
N HIS A 116 1.69 10.16 -0.86
CA HIS A 116 0.81 11.16 -0.26
C HIS A 116 0.40 10.79 1.15
N HIS A 117 0.13 9.51 1.42
CA HIS A 117 -0.18 9.07 2.77
C HIS A 117 0.99 9.33 3.72
N LEU A 118 2.21 9.08 3.29
CA LEU A 118 3.39 9.37 4.10
C LEU A 118 3.49 10.86 4.41
N TYR A 119 3.22 11.70 3.43
CA TYR A 119 3.23 13.14 3.65
C TYR A 119 2.18 13.55 4.67
N ASP A 120 0.98 12.98 4.57
CA ASP A 120 -0.11 13.29 5.49
C ASP A 120 0.25 12.94 6.94
N VAL A 121 1.04 11.88 7.14
CA VAL A 121 1.43 11.44 8.46
C VAL A 121 2.62 12.23 9.00
N THR A 122 3.64 12.44 8.19
CA THR A 122 4.91 13.00 8.63
C THR A 122 5.05 14.50 8.39
N GLY A 123 4.26 15.06 7.49
CA GLY A 123 4.42 16.43 7.06
C GLY A 123 5.59 16.68 6.14
N ILE A 124 6.28 15.62 5.73
CA ILE A 124 7.46 15.73 4.87
C ILE A 124 7.02 15.51 3.43
N ARG A 125 7.25 16.51 2.59
CA ARG A 125 6.91 16.37 1.18
C ARG A 125 7.83 15.38 0.49
N PRO A 126 7.25 14.52 -0.39
CA PRO A 126 8.09 13.60 -1.15
C PRO A 126 9.01 14.38 -2.11
N ALA A 127 10.17 13.81 -2.37
CA ALA A 127 11.10 14.35 -3.34
C ALA A 127 10.51 14.21 -4.74
N ARG A 128 10.91 15.12 -5.62
CA ARG A 128 10.40 15.12 -6.97
C ARG A 128 11.31 14.43 -7.93
#